data_481cb4405955b29539b5e93ed7f4a989
#
_entry.id   481cb4405955b29539b5e93ed7f4a989
#
_cell.length_a   1.000
_cell.length_b   1.000
_cell.length_c   1.000
_cell.angle_alpha   90.00
_cell.angle_beta   90.00
_cell.angle_gamma   90.00
#
_symmetry.space_group_name_H-M   'P 1'
#
loop_
_entity.id
_entity.type
_entity.pdbx_description
1 polymer ?
#
loop_
_entity_poly.entity_id
_entity_poly.type
_entity_poly.pdbx_seq_one_letter_code
_entity_poly.pdbx_strand_id
1 'polypeptide(L)' 'MNENTYHHGNLKEALIAAGLKILSEDGVEGLSLRKVAREVGVSHTAPYNHFSDKQALMAAISTAGFEQLYKKL' A
#
# COMPACT_ATOMS: atom_id res chain seq x y z
N MET A 1 -10.89 -18.92 4.38
CA MET A 1 -10.48 -18.42 4.32
C MET A 1 -9.91 -17.61 3.90
N ASN A 2 -9.86 -17.45 3.76
CA ASN A 2 -9.24 -16.94 3.40
C ASN A 2 -8.78 -15.68 3.30
N GLU A 3 -9.47 -15.09 3.66
CA GLU A 3 -9.13 -13.69 3.69
C GLU A 3 -7.69 -13.48 4.07
N ASN A 4 -7.14 -14.37 4.77
CA ASN A 4 -5.73 -14.32 5.08
C ASN A 4 -4.87 -14.59 3.88
N THR A 5 -5.45 -15.15 2.88
CA THR A 5 -4.71 -15.63 1.75
C THR A 5 -3.95 -14.52 1.04
N TYR A 6 -4.59 -13.38 0.88
CA TYR A 6 -3.94 -12.32 0.12
C TYR A 6 -2.81 -11.66 0.88
N HIS A 7 -2.69 -11.94 2.18
CA HIS A 7 -1.57 -11.42 2.94
C HIS A 7 -0.32 -12.26 2.80
N HIS A 8 -0.48 -13.50 2.43
CA HIS A 8 0.63 -14.44 2.40
C HIS A 8 1.58 -14.12 1.29
N GLY A 9 2.80 -13.77 1.65
CA GLY A 9 3.82 -13.51 0.68
C GLY A 9 3.60 -12.27 -0.15
N ASN A 10 2.53 -11.51 0.12
CA ASN A 10 2.21 -10.33 -0.64
C ASN A 10 2.01 -9.12 0.25
N LEU A 11 2.84 -9.01 1.28
CA LEU A 11 2.75 -7.86 2.15
C LEU A 11 2.95 -6.57 1.38
N LYS A 12 3.90 -6.57 0.45
CA LYS A 12 4.17 -5.37 -0.32
C LYS A 12 2.92 -4.92 -1.07
N GLU A 13 2.22 -5.85 -1.69
CA GLU A 13 1.02 -5.49 -2.43
C GLU A 13 -0.10 -5.05 -1.51
N ALA A 14 -0.21 -5.68 -0.34
CA ALA A 14 -1.19 -5.25 0.64
C ALA A 14 -0.92 -3.82 1.09
N LEU A 15 0.35 -3.49 1.29
CA LEU A 15 0.72 -2.13 1.68
C LEU A 15 0.38 -1.13 0.58
N ILE A 16 0.62 -1.50 -0.67
CA ILE A 16 0.31 -0.62 -1.78
C ILE A 16 -1.20 -0.41 -1.90
N ALA A 17 -1.96 -1.47 -1.76
CA ALA A 17 -3.42 -1.36 -1.84
C ALA A 17 -3.97 -0.49 -0.73
N ALA A 18 -3.45 -0.67 0.48
CA ALA A 18 -3.88 0.15 1.60
C ALA A 18 -3.48 1.60 1.38
N GLY A 19 -2.29 1.82 0.84
CA GLY A 19 -1.84 3.17 0.55
C GLY A 19 -2.72 3.85 -0.48
N LEU A 20 -3.10 3.12 -1.51
CA LEU A 20 -3.97 3.67 -2.53
C LEU A 20 -5.33 4.06 -1.94
N LYS A 21 -5.87 3.22 -1.08
CA LYS A 21 -7.13 3.51 -0.44
C LYS A 21 -7.03 4.78 0.41
N ILE A 22 -6.00 4.87 1.22
CA ILE A 22 -5.82 6.04 2.08
C ILE A 22 -5.62 7.29 1.22
N LEU A 23 -4.83 7.16 0.16
CA LEU A 23 -4.57 8.29 -0.71
C LEU A 23 -5.85 8.79 -1.35
N SER A 24 -6.73 7.89 -1.78
CA SER A 24 -7.96 8.30 -2.42
C SER A 24 -8.96 8.91 -1.44
N GLU A 25 -8.90 8.51 -0.17
CA GLU A 25 -9.83 9.02 0.82
C GLU A 25 -9.33 10.27 1.52
N ASP A 26 -8.05 10.28 1.85
CA ASP A 26 -7.49 11.33 2.70
C ASP A 26 -6.48 12.22 1.98
N GLY A 27 -6.11 11.87 0.75
CA GLY A 27 -5.14 12.67 0.02
C GLY A 27 -3.71 12.39 0.46
N VAL A 28 -2.79 13.09 -0.19
CA VAL A 28 -1.37 12.88 0.07
C VAL A 28 -1.02 13.16 1.53
N GLU A 29 -1.64 14.18 2.09
CA GLU A 29 -1.31 14.57 3.46
C GLU A 29 -1.77 13.55 4.48
N GLY A 30 -2.78 12.77 4.15
CA GLY A 30 -3.26 11.74 5.06
C GLY A 30 -2.52 10.43 4.95
N LEU A 31 -1.64 10.30 3.96
CA LEU A 31 -0.90 9.07 3.73
C LEU A 31 0.38 9.05 4.55
N SER A 32 0.64 7.94 5.21
CA SER A 32 1.89 7.72 5.92
C SER A 32 2.13 6.22 5.99
N LEU A 33 3.41 5.84 6.13
CA LEU A 33 3.74 4.43 6.28
C LEU A 33 3.10 3.85 7.54
N ARG A 34 3.03 4.64 8.60
CA ARG A 34 2.44 4.20 9.84
C ARG A 34 0.94 3.93 9.67
N LYS A 35 0.27 4.81 8.97
CA LYS A 35 -1.16 4.65 8.75
C LYS A 35 -1.44 3.44 7.86
N VAL A 36 -0.59 3.23 6.87
CA VAL A 36 -0.70 2.06 6.01
C VAL A 36 -0.52 0.79 6.81
N ALA A 37 0.47 0.76 7.71
CA ALA A 37 0.69 -0.41 8.54
C ALA A 37 -0.54 -0.70 9.39
N ARG A 38 -1.14 0.33 9.93
CA ARG A 38 -2.34 0.16 10.74
C ARG A 38 -3.50 -0.39 9.90
N GLU A 39 -3.63 0.12 8.70
CA GLU A 39 -4.71 -0.32 7.82
C GLU A 39 -4.57 -1.80 7.49
N VAL A 40 -3.33 -2.24 7.26
CA VAL A 40 -3.07 -3.63 6.91
C VAL A 40 -3.11 -4.53 8.16
N GLY A 41 -2.80 -3.96 9.31
CA GLY A 41 -2.80 -4.74 10.54
C GLY A 41 -1.44 -5.32 10.89
N VAL A 42 -0.37 -4.63 10.49
CA VAL A 42 0.99 -5.08 10.78
C VAL A 42 1.69 -4.06 11.66
N SER A 43 2.88 -4.41 12.12
CA SER A 43 3.64 -3.51 12.98
C SER A 43 4.07 -2.25 12.22
N HIS A 44 4.37 -1.19 12.97
CA HIS A 44 4.77 0.07 12.37
C HIS A 44 6.04 -0.06 11.53
N THR A 45 6.88 -1.02 11.85
CA THR A 45 8.14 -1.17 11.14
C THR A 45 8.05 -2.05 9.92
N ALA A 46 6.97 -2.82 9.79
CA ALA A 46 6.83 -3.74 8.67
C ALA A 46 6.92 -3.04 7.31
N PRO A 47 6.29 -1.87 7.10
CA PRO A 47 6.38 -1.23 5.80
C PRO A 47 7.80 -0.87 5.39
N TYR A 48 8.68 -0.65 6.38
CA TYR A 48 10.06 -0.26 6.05
C TYR A 48 10.86 -1.41 5.47
N ASN A 49 10.33 -2.62 5.49
CA ASN A 49 10.97 -3.73 4.80
C ASN A 49 10.84 -3.58 3.29
N HIS A 50 9.90 -2.78 2.83
CA HIS A 50 9.64 -2.63 1.41
C HIS A 50 9.80 -1.20 0.91
N PHE A 51 9.59 -0.22 1.78
CA PHE A 51 9.62 1.19 1.38
C PHE A 51 10.48 1.96 2.38
N SER A 52 11.47 2.67 1.86
CA SER A 52 12.35 3.43 2.74
C SER A 52 11.66 4.64 3.33
N ASP A 53 10.70 5.22 2.61
CA ASP A 53 9.98 6.39 3.09
C ASP A 53 8.65 6.51 2.34
N LYS A 54 7.93 7.57 2.67
CA LYS A 54 6.63 7.81 2.07
C LYS A 54 6.72 7.97 0.57
N GLN A 55 7.78 8.59 0.09
CA GLN A 55 7.89 8.82 -1.34
C GLN A 55 8.09 7.53 -2.11
N ALA A 56 8.83 6.59 -1.53
CA ALA A 56 8.99 5.29 -2.16
C ALA A 56 7.63 4.58 -2.26
N LEU A 57 6.83 4.69 -1.22
CA LEU A 57 5.49 4.11 -1.24
C LEU A 57 4.64 4.79 -2.30
N MET A 58 4.70 6.10 -2.39
CA MET A 58 3.90 6.82 -3.39
C MET A 58 4.29 6.45 -4.80
N ALA A 59 5.58 6.25 -5.03
CA ALA A 59 6.03 5.81 -6.36
C ALA A 59 5.45 4.45 -6.70
N ALA A 60 5.42 3.55 -5.73
CA ALA A 60 4.87 2.22 -5.96
C ALA A 60 3.36 2.29 -6.21
N ILE A 61 2.67 3.17 -5.50
CA ILE A 61 1.23 3.34 -5.70
C ILE A 61 0.96 3.85 -7.11
N SER A 62 1.75 4.82 -7.56
CA SER A 62 1.58 5.36 -8.90
C SER A 62 1.77 4.30 -9.97
N THR A 63 2.80 3.48 -9.80
CA THR A 63 3.07 2.41 -10.75
C THR A 63 1.91 1.43 -10.79
N ALA A 64 1.43 1.03 -9.63
CA ALA A 64 0.31 0.07 -9.57
C ALA A 64 -0.94 0.66 -10.20
N GLY A 65 -1.18 1.95 -9.98
CA GLY A 65 -2.33 2.61 -10.56
C GLY A 65 -2.27 2.63 -12.07
N PHE A 66 -1.09 2.92 -12.61
CA PHE A 66 -0.92 2.89 -14.05
C PHE A 66 -1.13 1.50 -14.62
N GLU A 67 -0.59 0.50 -13.95
CA GLU A 67 -0.74 -0.85 -14.45
C GLU A 67 -2.19 -1.27 -14.50
N GLN A 68 -2.96 -0.90 -13.50
CA GLN A 68 -4.36 -1.23 -13.49
C GLN A 68 -5.13 -0.49 -14.57
N LEU A 69 -4.75 0.75 -14.80
CA LEU A 69 -5.41 1.53 -15.85
C LEU A 69 -5.18 0.88 -17.21
N TYR A 70 -3.94 0.50 -17.48
CA TYR A 70 -3.64 -0.12 -18.77
C TYR A 70 -4.33 -1.46 -18.93
N LYS A 71 -4.47 -2.19 -17.85
CA LYS A 71 -5.15 -3.47 -17.96
C LYS A 71 -6.61 -3.32 -18.36
N LYS A 72 -7.22 -2.22 -17.97
CA LYS A 72 -8.62 -2.01 -18.28
C LYS A 72 -8.83 -1.52 -19.69
N LEU A 73 -7.80 -1.01 -20.30
CA LEU A 73 -7.92 -0.55 -21.67
C LEU A 73 -7.78 -1.73 -22.62
#